data_e61ad44e78beef78691f6247473e439b
#
_entry.id   e61ad44e78beef78691f6247473e439b
#
_cell.length_a   1.000
_cell.length_b   1.000
_cell.length_c   1.000
_cell.angle_alpha   90.00
_cell.angle_beta   90.00
_cell.angle_gamma   90.00
#
_symmetry.space_group_name_H-M   'P 1'
#
loop_
_entity.id
_entity.type
_entity.pdbx_description
1 polymer ?
#
loop_
_entity_poly.entity_id
_entity_poly.type
_entity_poly.pdbx_seq_one_letter_code
_entity_poly.pdbx_strand_id
1 'polypeptide(L)'
;MGSEQRFDYSVLGDTVNTASRLEGQSKGYGVKIVIGEETWKQVPDMATLELDWIKVKDKTEAVVIYCLLGGEDLAQDRDFVTLSQFHQQMLDAYRAQDWNKAIKRLKECRLLCAPYEIDGLYDLYEARILDYQAAPPGDGWDGVFVATTK
;
A
#
# COMPACT_ATOMS: atom_id res chain seq x y z
N MET A 1 -20.63 0.17 6.22
CA MET A 1 -21.25 1.42 6.60
C MET A 1 -20.22 2.52 6.72
N GLY A 2 -20.47 3.65 6.08
CA GLY A 2 -19.54 4.75 6.13
C GLY A 2 -19.33 5.29 7.53
N SER A 3 -20.38 5.25 8.36
CA SER A 3 -20.28 5.75 9.72
C SER A 3 -19.32 4.92 10.56
N GLU A 4 -19.24 3.63 10.30
CA GLU A 4 -18.31 2.78 11.02
C GLU A 4 -16.87 3.13 10.70
N GLN A 5 -16.59 3.42 9.44
CA GLN A 5 -15.25 3.81 9.04
C GLN A 5 -14.84 5.13 9.68
N ARG A 6 -15.76 6.08 9.73
CA ARG A 6 -15.50 7.34 10.42
C ARG A 6 -15.25 7.13 11.89
N PHE A 7 -16.02 6.24 12.49
CA PHE A 7 -15.86 5.96 13.89
C PHE A 7 -14.45 5.40 14.15
N ASP A 8 -13.97 4.53 13.27
CA ASP A 8 -12.63 3.96 13.42
C ASP A 8 -11.57 5.05 13.36
N TYR A 9 -11.72 6.00 12.45
CA TYR A 9 -10.79 7.12 12.39
C TYR A 9 -10.82 7.94 13.68
N SER A 10 -12.00 8.14 14.23
CA SER A 10 -12.13 8.90 15.47
C SER A 10 -11.48 8.18 16.64
N VAL A 11 -11.63 6.86 16.70
CA VAL A 11 -11.06 6.05 17.76
C VAL A 11 -9.55 6.14 17.76
N LEU A 12 -8.95 6.38 16.59
CA LEU A 12 -7.51 6.49 16.48
C LEU A 12 -6.96 7.80 17.02
N GLY A 13 -7.83 8.71 17.44
CA GLY A 13 -7.44 9.86 18.23
C GLY A 13 -6.52 10.82 17.50
N ASP A 14 -5.28 10.90 17.94
CA ASP A 14 -4.32 11.87 17.44
C ASP A 14 -3.98 11.68 15.97
N THR A 15 -4.55 10.70 15.32
CA THR A 15 -4.31 10.45 13.92
C THR A 15 -5.35 11.08 13.01
N VAL A 16 -6.24 11.94 13.54
CA VAL A 16 -7.31 12.51 12.74
C VAL A 16 -6.80 13.19 11.48
N ASN A 17 -5.78 14.04 11.61
CA ASN A 17 -5.22 14.72 10.45
C ASN A 17 -4.56 13.73 9.50
N THR A 18 -3.87 12.74 10.05
CA THR A 18 -3.25 11.71 9.26
C THR A 18 -4.30 10.89 8.54
N ALA A 19 -5.38 10.56 9.21
CA ALA A 19 -6.48 9.78 8.62
C ALA A 19 -7.08 10.51 7.41
N SER A 20 -7.30 11.83 7.52
CA SER A 20 -7.81 12.61 6.41
C SER A 20 -6.91 12.53 5.18
N ARG A 21 -5.60 12.60 5.41
CA ARG A 21 -4.64 12.52 4.31
C ARG A 21 -4.62 11.13 3.71
N LEU A 22 -4.70 10.10 4.55
CA LEU A 22 -4.72 8.72 4.08
C LEU A 22 -5.98 8.42 3.30
N GLU A 23 -7.11 9.00 3.69
CA GLU A 23 -8.36 8.82 2.96
C GLU A 23 -8.21 9.32 1.54
N GLY A 24 -7.53 10.46 1.36
CA GLY A 24 -7.23 10.96 0.02
C GLY A 24 -6.33 10.03 -0.75
N GLN A 25 -5.39 9.38 -0.07
CA GLN A 25 -4.48 8.45 -0.73
C GLN A 25 -5.18 7.20 -1.24
N SER A 26 -6.25 6.76 -0.57
CA SER A 26 -6.91 5.51 -0.98
C SER A 26 -7.35 5.54 -2.44
N LYS A 27 -7.79 6.69 -2.91
CA LYS A 27 -8.22 6.82 -4.31
C LYS A 27 -7.04 6.68 -5.26
N GLY A 28 -5.90 7.27 -4.91
CA GLY A 28 -4.71 7.19 -5.73
C GLY A 28 -4.16 5.77 -5.82
N TYR A 29 -4.31 5.01 -4.75
CA TYR A 29 -3.79 3.63 -4.72
C TYR A 29 -4.78 2.60 -5.22
N GLY A 30 -6.00 3.00 -5.54
CA GLY A 30 -6.99 2.05 -6.05
C GLY A 30 -7.48 1.06 -5.02
N VAL A 31 -7.48 1.43 -3.75
CA VAL A 31 -7.94 0.59 -2.66
C VAL A 31 -9.03 1.33 -1.90
N LYS A 32 -9.79 0.59 -1.09
CA LYS A 32 -10.94 1.18 -0.39
C LYS A 32 -10.57 1.75 0.97
N ILE A 33 -9.71 1.08 1.70
CA ILE A 33 -9.37 1.48 3.06
C ILE A 33 -7.85 1.55 3.20
N VAL A 34 -7.35 2.71 3.59
CA VAL A 34 -5.93 2.91 3.86
C VAL A 34 -5.76 3.16 5.35
N ILE A 35 -4.82 2.46 5.97
CA ILE A 35 -4.50 2.63 7.38
C ILE A 35 -3.03 2.93 7.53
N GLY A 36 -2.69 3.66 8.58
CA GLY A 36 -1.31 3.93 8.92
C GLY A 36 -0.70 2.81 9.73
N GLU A 37 0.59 2.95 9.99
CA GLU A 37 1.35 1.92 10.68
C GLU A 37 0.83 1.68 12.11
N GLU A 38 0.46 2.73 12.81
CA GLU A 38 -0.02 2.58 14.17
C GLU A 38 -1.31 1.77 14.23
N THR A 39 -2.23 2.03 13.31
CA THR A 39 -3.46 1.26 13.23
C THR A 39 -3.16 -0.17 12.82
N TRP A 40 -2.26 -0.34 11.86
CA TRP A 40 -1.87 -1.66 11.39
C TRP A 40 -1.36 -2.54 12.53
N LYS A 41 -0.58 -1.97 13.43
CA LYS A 41 -0.06 -2.70 14.59
C LYS A 41 -1.16 -3.17 15.51
N GLN A 42 -2.29 -2.50 15.50
CA GLN A 42 -3.41 -2.83 16.37
C GLN A 42 -4.33 -3.89 15.77
N VAL A 43 -4.13 -4.24 14.51
CA VAL A 43 -4.96 -5.23 13.82
C VAL A 43 -4.10 -6.31 13.16
N PRO A 44 -3.23 -6.98 13.93
CA PRO A 44 -2.26 -7.90 13.35
C PRO A 44 -2.87 -9.12 12.70
N ASP A 45 -4.11 -9.46 13.05
CA ASP A 45 -4.74 -10.66 12.53
C ASP A 45 -5.60 -10.40 11.29
N MET A 46 -5.72 -9.14 10.88
CA MET A 46 -6.54 -8.80 9.74
C MET A 46 -5.78 -8.92 8.43
N ALA A 47 -6.52 -9.03 7.34
CA ALA A 47 -5.93 -9.15 6.01
C ALA A 47 -5.53 -7.75 5.52
N THR A 48 -4.24 -7.50 5.50
CA THR A 48 -3.68 -6.21 5.07
C THR A 48 -2.56 -6.45 4.08
N LEU A 49 -2.32 -5.44 3.24
CA LEU A 49 -1.15 -5.42 2.37
C LEU A 49 -0.45 -4.10 2.56
N GLU A 50 0.87 -4.13 2.56
CA GLU A 50 1.65 -2.91 2.63
C GLU A 50 1.49 -2.16 1.31
N LEU A 51 1.10 -0.89 1.37
CA LEU A 51 0.90 -0.10 0.16
C LEU A 51 2.17 0.62 -0.26
N ASP A 52 2.79 1.34 0.66
CA ASP A 52 3.91 2.19 0.26
C ASP A 52 4.64 2.72 1.47
N TRP A 53 5.82 3.20 1.23
CA TRP A 53 6.56 4.08 2.13
C TRP A 53 6.48 5.45 1.49
N ILE A 54 5.77 6.39 2.12
CA ILE A 54 5.58 7.70 1.52
C ILE A 54 6.02 8.81 2.47
N LYS A 55 6.42 9.91 1.86
CA LYS A 55 6.64 11.16 2.57
C LYS A 55 5.67 12.17 1.98
N VAL A 56 4.75 12.65 2.81
CA VAL A 56 3.80 13.65 2.35
C VAL A 56 4.45 15.03 2.33
N LYS A 57 3.85 15.92 1.55
CA LYS A 57 4.46 17.18 1.18
C LYS A 57 5.03 17.97 2.35
N ASP A 58 4.31 18.11 3.44
CA ASP A 58 4.74 18.99 4.53
C ASP A 58 5.40 18.25 5.68
N LYS A 59 5.74 16.97 5.47
CA LYS A 59 6.35 16.16 6.50
C LYS A 59 7.79 15.84 6.15
N THR A 60 8.62 15.73 7.17
CA THR A 60 10.02 15.35 6.97
C THR A 60 10.27 13.87 7.12
N GLU A 61 9.30 13.14 7.68
CA GLU A 61 9.46 11.73 7.92
C GLU A 61 8.60 10.90 6.99
N ALA A 62 9.14 9.78 6.55
CA ALA A 62 8.38 8.83 5.76
C ALA A 62 7.45 8.03 6.68
N VAL A 63 6.31 7.65 6.15
CA VAL A 63 5.37 6.79 6.86
C VAL A 63 5.06 5.58 6.00
N VAL A 64 4.73 4.47 6.66
CA VAL A 64 4.32 3.25 5.99
C VAL A 64 2.80 3.22 6.03
N ILE A 65 2.19 2.97 4.88
CA ILE A 65 0.74 2.85 4.80
C ILE A 65 0.37 1.47 4.29
N TYR A 66 -0.81 1.03 4.71
CA TYR A 66 -1.31 -0.31 4.39
C TYR A 66 -2.73 -0.20 3.88
N CYS A 67 -3.18 -1.20 3.11
CA CYS A 67 -4.60 -1.32 2.82
C CYS A 67 -5.19 -2.44 3.65
N LEU A 68 -6.43 -2.24 4.08
CA LEU A 68 -7.17 -3.25 4.83
C LEU A 68 -8.16 -3.90 3.89
N LEU A 69 -8.06 -5.21 3.72
CA LEU A 69 -8.89 -5.94 2.77
C LEU A 69 -9.97 -6.79 3.44
N GLY A 70 -9.75 -7.21 4.65
CA GLY A 70 -10.72 -8.03 5.34
C GLY A 70 -10.25 -8.43 6.71
N GLY A 71 -11.04 -9.27 7.38
CA GLY A 71 -10.74 -9.70 8.72
C GLY A 71 -9.88 -10.93 8.78
N GLU A 72 -9.91 -11.58 9.92
CA GLU A 72 -9.05 -12.73 10.21
C GLU A 72 -9.28 -13.88 9.25
N ASP A 73 -10.53 -14.11 8.86
CA ASP A 73 -10.83 -15.21 7.93
C ASP A 73 -10.11 -15.01 6.61
N LEU A 74 -10.14 -13.80 6.08
CA LEU A 74 -9.45 -13.52 4.84
C LEU A 74 -7.94 -13.61 5.02
N ALA A 75 -7.44 -13.16 6.16
CA ALA A 75 -5.99 -13.22 6.43
C ALA A 75 -5.45 -14.64 6.38
N GLN A 76 -6.30 -15.63 6.67
CA GLN A 76 -5.90 -17.02 6.67
C GLN A 76 -6.21 -17.73 5.35
N ASP A 77 -6.90 -17.06 4.44
CA ASP A 77 -7.25 -17.63 3.15
C ASP A 77 -5.99 -17.89 2.32
N ARG A 78 -5.91 -19.09 1.74
CA ARG A 78 -4.73 -19.50 1.00
C ARG A 78 -4.39 -18.55 -0.15
N ASP A 79 -5.40 -18.15 -0.89
CA ASP A 79 -5.19 -17.28 -2.04
C ASP A 79 -4.70 -15.91 -1.60
N PHE A 80 -5.25 -15.40 -0.49
CA PHE A 80 -4.77 -14.13 0.04
C PHE A 80 -3.33 -14.24 0.53
N VAL A 81 -2.99 -15.33 1.20
CA VAL A 81 -1.62 -15.53 1.69
C VAL A 81 -0.65 -15.56 0.52
N THR A 82 -1.01 -16.24 -0.56
CA THR A 82 -0.17 -16.31 -1.76
C THR A 82 0.00 -14.92 -2.38
N LEU A 83 -1.09 -14.18 -2.50
CA LEU A 83 -1.03 -12.82 -3.01
C LEU A 83 -0.12 -11.95 -2.13
N SER A 84 -0.28 -12.07 -0.83
CA SER A 84 0.51 -11.29 0.11
C SER A 84 2.01 -11.55 -0.06
N GLN A 85 2.38 -12.80 -0.30
CA GLN A 85 3.79 -13.15 -0.51
C GLN A 85 4.33 -12.53 -1.79
N PHE A 86 3.60 -12.66 -2.89
CA PHE A 86 4.03 -12.04 -4.15
C PHE A 86 4.07 -10.53 -4.04
N HIS A 87 3.09 -9.96 -3.35
CA HIS A 87 3.03 -8.52 -3.16
C HIS A 87 4.26 -8.02 -2.41
N GLN A 88 4.64 -8.70 -1.34
CA GLN A 88 5.82 -8.31 -0.57
C GLN A 88 7.08 -8.45 -1.42
N GLN A 89 7.17 -9.51 -2.22
CA GLN A 89 8.32 -9.70 -3.10
C GLN A 89 8.38 -8.60 -4.15
N MET A 90 7.23 -8.17 -4.67
CA MET A 90 7.17 -7.05 -5.59
C MET A 90 7.72 -5.78 -4.95
N LEU A 91 7.28 -5.49 -3.73
CA LEU A 91 7.74 -4.29 -3.02
C LEU A 91 9.24 -4.36 -2.72
N ASP A 92 9.72 -5.52 -2.29
CA ASP A 92 11.14 -5.68 -2.00
C ASP A 92 12.00 -5.45 -3.24
N ALA A 93 11.58 -6.01 -4.37
CA ALA A 93 12.29 -5.83 -5.63
C ALA A 93 12.23 -4.37 -6.09
N TYR A 94 11.08 -3.75 -5.93
CA TYR A 94 10.89 -2.34 -6.27
C TYR A 94 11.86 -1.46 -5.48
N ARG A 95 11.97 -1.69 -4.17
CA ARG A 95 12.84 -0.89 -3.32
C ARG A 95 14.32 -1.19 -3.56
N ALA A 96 14.62 -2.39 -4.03
CA ALA A 96 15.98 -2.76 -4.42
C ALA A 96 16.33 -2.32 -5.84
N GLN A 97 15.40 -1.67 -6.52
CA GLN A 97 15.56 -1.23 -7.90
C GLN A 97 15.77 -2.40 -8.88
N ASP A 98 15.27 -3.56 -8.51
CA ASP A 98 15.25 -4.72 -9.41
C ASP A 98 13.92 -4.68 -10.17
N TRP A 99 13.86 -3.80 -11.15
CA TRP A 99 12.61 -3.50 -11.84
C TRP A 99 12.03 -4.69 -12.58
N ASN A 100 12.89 -5.52 -13.17
CA ASN A 100 12.41 -6.70 -13.90
C ASN A 100 11.71 -7.67 -12.97
N LYS A 101 12.30 -7.92 -11.80
CA LYS A 101 11.70 -8.80 -10.82
C LYS A 101 10.42 -8.19 -10.25
N ALA A 102 10.42 -6.89 -10.03
CA ALA A 102 9.23 -6.21 -9.52
C ALA A 102 8.07 -6.37 -10.48
N ILE A 103 8.30 -6.19 -11.77
CA ILE A 103 7.27 -6.37 -12.79
C ILE A 103 6.78 -7.82 -12.82
N LYS A 104 7.68 -8.76 -12.71
CA LYS A 104 7.31 -10.17 -12.73
C LYS A 104 6.39 -10.52 -11.56
N ARG A 105 6.74 -10.07 -10.37
CA ARG A 105 5.91 -10.33 -9.19
C ARG A 105 4.58 -9.58 -9.27
N LEU A 106 4.61 -8.37 -9.85
CA LEU A 106 3.38 -7.61 -10.05
C LEU A 106 2.39 -8.36 -10.93
N LYS A 107 2.88 -8.96 -12.01
CA LYS A 107 2.02 -9.73 -12.89
C LYS A 107 1.41 -10.92 -12.17
N GLU A 108 2.16 -11.55 -11.29
CA GLU A 108 1.62 -12.64 -10.49
C GLU A 108 0.54 -12.15 -9.53
N CYS A 109 0.74 -10.96 -8.96
CA CYS A 109 -0.28 -10.36 -8.10
C CYS A 109 -1.56 -10.09 -8.88
N ARG A 110 -1.45 -9.64 -10.14
CA ARG A 110 -2.63 -9.37 -10.95
C ARG A 110 -3.48 -10.61 -11.16
N LEU A 111 -2.86 -11.78 -11.23
CA LEU A 111 -3.60 -13.01 -11.39
C LEU A 111 -4.43 -13.38 -10.18
N LEU A 112 -4.07 -12.85 -9.02
CA LEU A 112 -4.71 -13.22 -7.76
C LEU A 112 -5.57 -12.13 -7.15
N CYS A 113 -5.48 -10.89 -7.66
CA CYS A 113 -6.06 -9.75 -6.97
C CYS A 113 -7.53 -9.48 -7.29
N ALA A 114 -8.09 -10.15 -8.30
CA ALA A 114 -9.44 -9.84 -8.77
C ALA A 114 -10.50 -9.87 -7.67
N PRO A 115 -10.51 -10.87 -6.77
CA PRO A 115 -11.55 -10.91 -5.73
C PRO A 115 -11.49 -9.74 -4.75
N TYR A 116 -10.34 -9.07 -4.66
CA TYR A 116 -10.14 -8.01 -3.67
C TYR A 116 -10.33 -6.62 -4.27
N GLU A 117 -10.54 -6.52 -5.58
CA GLU A 117 -10.83 -5.26 -6.28
C GLU A 117 -9.73 -4.22 -6.06
N ILE A 118 -8.48 -4.65 -6.19
CA ILE A 118 -7.33 -3.77 -6.03
C ILE A 118 -6.48 -3.69 -7.30
N ASP A 119 -7.11 -3.86 -8.45
CA ASP A 119 -6.40 -3.76 -9.73
C ASP A 119 -5.72 -2.40 -9.89
N GLY A 120 -6.35 -1.34 -9.40
CA GLY A 120 -5.78 0.00 -9.50
C GLY A 120 -4.45 0.13 -8.78
N LEU A 121 -4.27 -0.63 -7.70
CA LEU A 121 -3.00 -0.63 -6.98
C LEU A 121 -1.87 -1.12 -7.88
N TYR A 122 -2.11 -2.20 -8.61
CA TYR A 122 -1.07 -2.74 -9.48
C TYR A 122 -0.90 -1.91 -10.74
N ASP A 123 -1.95 -1.23 -11.20
CA ASP A 123 -1.81 -0.24 -12.27
C ASP A 123 -0.87 0.88 -11.84
N LEU A 124 -1.04 1.37 -10.61
CA LEU A 124 -0.19 2.42 -10.08
C LEU A 124 1.27 1.97 -10.01
N TYR A 125 1.51 0.80 -9.45
CA TYR A 125 2.87 0.30 -9.31
C TYR A 125 3.52 0.00 -10.66
N GLU A 126 2.74 -0.53 -11.60
CA GLU A 126 3.29 -0.78 -12.93
C GLU A 126 3.76 0.51 -13.57
N ALA A 127 2.93 1.54 -13.54
CA ALA A 127 3.31 2.83 -14.10
C ALA A 127 4.53 3.40 -13.41
N ARG A 128 4.57 3.31 -12.08
CA ARG A 128 5.68 3.85 -11.30
C ARG A 128 6.98 3.10 -11.61
N ILE A 129 6.92 1.78 -11.69
CA ILE A 129 8.10 0.96 -11.98
C ILE A 129 8.63 1.27 -13.38
N LEU A 130 7.73 1.40 -14.35
CA LEU A 130 8.15 1.73 -15.71
C LEU A 130 8.79 3.11 -15.77
N ASP A 131 8.27 4.07 -15.02
CA ASP A 131 8.88 5.39 -14.95
C ASP A 131 10.28 5.32 -14.35
N TYR A 132 10.45 4.53 -13.30
CA TYR A 132 11.76 4.38 -12.69
C TYR A 132 12.75 3.61 -13.56
N GLN A 133 12.25 2.68 -14.38
CA GLN A 133 13.14 2.01 -15.34
C GLN A 133 13.72 3.02 -16.33
N ALA A 134 12.90 3.97 -16.75
CA ALA A 134 13.34 4.99 -17.69
C ALA A 134 14.24 6.03 -17.02
N ALA A 135 13.96 6.34 -15.75
CA ALA A 135 14.70 7.36 -15.00
C ALA A 135 14.90 6.90 -13.56
N PRO A 136 15.88 6.02 -13.30
CA PRO A 136 16.07 5.45 -11.97
C PRO A 136 16.33 6.50 -10.91
N PRO A 137 15.85 6.28 -9.68
CA PRO A 137 16.05 7.26 -8.61
C PRO A 137 17.48 7.37 -8.10
N GLY A 138 18.34 6.39 -8.42
CA GLY A 138 19.74 6.47 -8.02
C GLY A 138 20.06 5.58 -6.84
N ASP A 139 21.36 5.41 -6.59
CA ASP A 139 21.85 4.47 -5.59
C ASP A 139 21.46 4.86 -4.16
N GLY A 140 21.28 6.15 -3.91
CA GLY A 140 20.94 6.63 -2.57
C GLY A 140 19.46 6.59 -2.23
N TRP A 141 18.65 6.03 -3.12
CA TRP A 141 17.21 6.00 -2.89
C TRP A 141 16.86 5.05 -1.75
N ASP A 142 16.02 5.51 -0.86
CA ASP A 142 15.63 4.77 0.35
C ASP A 142 14.34 3.99 0.19
N GLY A 143 13.79 3.92 -1.01
CA GLY A 143 12.54 3.20 -1.25
C GLY A 143 11.29 4.02 -0.95
N VAL A 144 11.45 5.27 -0.55
CA VAL A 144 10.34 6.14 -0.18
C VAL A 144 9.85 6.91 -1.40
N PHE A 145 8.54 6.93 -1.59
CA PHE A 145 7.93 7.75 -2.61
C PHE A 145 7.55 9.10 -2.01
N VAL A 146 8.02 10.17 -2.63
CA VAL A 146 7.71 11.52 -2.16
C VAL A 146 6.45 12.01 -2.90
N ALA A 147 5.40 12.24 -2.13
CA ALA A 147 4.15 12.73 -2.70
C ALA A 147 4.29 14.21 -2.96
N THR A 148 4.30 14.59 -4.22
CA THR A 148 4.44 16.01 -4.62
C THR A 148 3.09 16.68 -4.79
N THR A 149 2.03 15.90 -4.87
CA THR A 149 0.68 16.44 -4.96
C THR A 149 -0.09 16.06 -3.72
N LYS A 150 -1.13 16.79 -3.45
CA LYS A 150 -1.94 16.56 -2.27
C LYS A 150 -2.71 15.28 -2.31
#